data_ce24c2b9c16be93e2e177e4dafb2efb3
#
_entry.id   ce24c2b9c16be93e2e177e4dafb2efb3
#
_cell.length_a   1.000
_cell.length_b   1.000
_cell.length_c   1.000
_cell.angle_alpha   90.00
_cell.angle_beta   90.00
_cell.angle_gamma   90.00
#
_symmetry.space_group_name_H-M   'P 1'
#
loop_
_entity.id
_entity.type
_entity.pdbx_description
1 polymer ?
#
loop_
_entity_poly.entity_id
_entity_poly.type
_entity_poly.pdbx_seq_one_letter_code
_entity_poly.pdbx_strand_id
1 'polypeptide(L)'
;EPEPAPTPEPEPEPEPEPVPQSTVNGNVIDGYISGANGGLYDVNDLNTAIETFVTDSYGRYEIYTPIEDLPDVYTIKISPGGTDITTGEAMTIELTNSSSKIEAQQSGSTTLNITPITSLVTKVLTKTSGTISTSDLQSSISVITTAFNITEDDLEKDFIEESNANVTKLVTQIETTSKSLTAAIDDSNVTQEVVLDSIVNELIEKNNNNEVVDLTNSSNITNIITQIEIDNTSVIISDNVKLNTTLLVEEVNTKIEEIAQDSNKTFTDVITQ
;
A
#
# COMPACT_ATOMS: atom_id res chain seq x y z
N GLU A 1 -65.19 50.73 3.05
CA GLU A 1 -64.19 50.11 2.18
C GLU A 1 -63.84 48.78 2.80
N PRO A 2 -63.82 47.69 2.02
CA PRO A 2 -63.40 46.42 2.52
C PRO A 2 -61.87 46.38 2.74
N GLU A 3 -61.43 45.82 3.85
CA GLU A 3 -60.06 45.63 4.24
C GLU A 3 -59.31 44.73 3.19
N PRO A 4 -58.09 45.06 2.75
CA PRO A 4 -57.37 44.26 1.76
C PRO A 4 -57.06 42.88 2.33
N ALA A 5 -57.21 41.86 1.49
CA ALA A 5 -56.88 40.47 1.85
C ALA A 5 -55.41 40.32 2.25
N PRO A 6 -55.06 39.50 3.27
CA PRO A 6 -53.69 39.33 3.69
C PRO A 6 -52.85 38.72 2.53
N THR A 7 -51.62 39.27 2.34
CA THR A 7 -50.65 38.76 1.39
C THR A 7 -50.28 37.33 1.79
N PRO A 8 -50.29 36.37 0.88
CA PRO A 8 -49.85 35.00 1.21
C PRO A 8 -48.40 34.99 1.70
N GLU A 9 -48.15 34.26 2.75
CA GLU A 9 -46.82 34.03 3.28
C GLU A 9 -45.98 33.29 2.22
N PRO A 10 -44.69 33.67 1.98
CA PRO A 10 -43.86 32.98 1.01
C PRO A 10 -43.72 31.51 1.40
N GLU A 11 -43.84 30.61 0.43
CA GLU A 11 -43.57 29.20 0.61
C GLU A 11 -42.13 29.02 1.11
N PRO A 12 -41.89 28.14 2.09
CA PRO A 12 -40.53 27.83 2.56
C PRO A 12 -39.67 27.33 1.39
N GLU A 13 -38.46 27.86 1.28
CA GLU A 13 -37.48 27.35 0.32
C GLU A 13 -37.28 25.82 0.55
N PRO A 14 -37.23 25.02 -0.52
CA PRO A 14 -36.97 23.56 -0.37
C PRO A 14 -35.63 23.36 0.35
N GLU A 15 -35.64 22.43 1.31
CA GLU A 15 -34.40 22.02 1.98
C GLU A 15 -33.43 21.48 0.92
N PRO A 16 -32.10 21.83 1.01
CA PRO A 16 -31.10 21.33 0.08
C PRO A 16 -31.10 19.79 0.11
N GLU A 17 -31.02 19.17 -1.06
CA GLU A 17 -30.90 17.72 -1.16
C GLU A 17 -29.62 17.26 -0.46
N PRO A 18 -29.64 16.11 0.26
CA PRO A 18 -28.45 15.59 0.92
C PRO A 18 -27.36 15.28 -0.12
N VAL A 19 -26.16 15.79 0.10
CA VAL A 19 -25.00 15.53 -0.76
C VAL A 19 -24.66 14.05 -0.65
N PRO A 20 -24.50 13.31 -1.77
CA PRO A 20 -24.09 11.92 -1.75
C PRO A 20 -22.72 11.78 -1.07
N GLN A 21 -22.65 10.93 -0.05
CA GLN A 21 -21.42 10.63 0.67
C GLN A 21 -20.88 9.27 0.23
N SER A 22 -19.56 9.13 0.23
CA SER A 22 -18.88 7.86 0.12
C SER A 22 -18.25 7.50 1.45
N THR A 23 -18.24 6.21 1.74
CA THR A 23 -17.47 5.65 2.84
C THR A 23 -16.24 4.97 2.25
N VAL A 24 -15.04 5.36 2.72
CA VAL A 24 -13.78 4.65 2.43
C VAL A 24 -13.34 3.99 3.71
N ASN A 25 -13.21 2.66 3.70
CA ASN A 25 -12.87 1.88 4.88
C ASN A 25 -11.90 0.74 4.53
N GLY A 26 -11.33 0.10 5.54
CA GLY A 26 -10.45 -1.06 5.35
C GLY A 26 -9.63 -1.36 6.59
N ASN A 27 -8.69 -2.28 6.41
CA ASN A 27 -7.72 -2.68 7.41
C ASN A 27 -6.31 -2.25 6.98
N VAL A 28 -5.48 -1.87 7.94
CA VAL A 28 -4.03 -1.70 7.75
C VAL A 28 -3.36 -3.00 8.16
N ILE A 29 -2.78 -3.70 7.18
CA ILE A 29 -2.38 -5.10 7.31
C ILE A 29 -0.88 -5.27 6.99
N ASP A 30 -0.11 -5.29 8.06
CA ASP A 30 1.28 -5.73 8.16
C ASP A 30 1.38 -6.49 9.50
N GLY A 31 0.41 -7.43 9.70
CA GLY A 31 -0.11 -7.87 10.99
C GLY A 31 -1.13 -6.89 11.51
N TYR A 32 -2.18 -6.53 11.33
CA TYR A 32 -3.14 -5.45 11.76
C TYR A 32 -2.52 -4.35 12.62
N ILE A 33 -2.40 -3.16 12.08
CA ILE A 33 -1.72 -2.01 12.73
C ILE A 33 -2.69 -1.15 13.52
N SER A 34 -2.61 -1.23 14.84
CA SER A 34 -3.43 -0.48 15.80
C SER A 34 -2.82 0.89 16.12
N GLY A 35 -3.66 1.92 16.21
CA GLY A 35 -3.26 3.26 16.66
C GLY A 35 -2.35 4.03 15.69
N ALA A 36 -2.31 3.65 14.42
CA ALA A 36 -1.56 4.36 13.38
C ALA A 36 -2.32 5.60 12.88
N ASN A 37 -1.59 6.68 12.64
CA ASN A 37 -2.14 7.88 12.01
C ASN A 37 -2.22 7.69 10.51
N GLY A 38 -3.36 8.01 9.92
CA GLY A 38 -3.58 7.95 8.48
C GLY A 38 -4.36 9.14 7.94
N GLY A 39 -4.42 9.23 6.63
CA GLY A 39 -5.21 10.26 5.94
C GLY A 39 -5.54 9.87 4.51
N LEU A 40 -6.55 10.56 3.97
CA LEU A 40 -6.94 10.53 2.58
C LEU A 40 -6.34 11.73 1.86
N TYR A 41 -5.75 11.49 0.69
CA TYR A 41 -5.00 12.47 -0.09
C TYR A 41 -5.40 12.42 -1.57
N ASP A 42 -5.24 13.54 -2.28
CA ASP A 42 -5.09 13.49 -3.73
C ASP A 42 -3.76 12.82 -4.07
N VAL A 43 -3.76 11.83 -4.95
CA VAL A 43 -2.52 11.17 -5.39
C VAL A 43 -1.50 12.14 -6.00
N ASN A 44 -1.97 13.28 -6.53
CA ASN A 44 -1.12 14.35 -7.07
C ASN A 44 -0.60 15.32 -5.99
N ASP A 45 -1.11 15.25 -4.74
CA ASP A 45 -0.65 16.02 -3.58
C ASP A 45 -0.69 15.17 -2.31
N LEU A 46 0.33 14.35 -2.10
CA LEU A 46 0.45 13.49 -0.92
C LEU A 46 0.92 14.23 0.35
N ASN A 47 1.00 15.56 0.31
CA ASN A 47 1.42 16.37 1.47
C ASN A 47 0.23 17.02 2.19
N THR A 48 -0.89 17.23 1.50
CA THR A 48 -2.09 17.88 2.05
C THR A 48 -3.20 16.86 2.22
N ALA A 49 -3.47 16.46 3.46
CA ALA A 49 -4.57 15.53 3.75
C ALA A 49 -5.92 16.22 3.52
N ILE A 50 -6.83 15.52 2.84
CA ILE A 50 -8.24 15.90 2.69
C ILE A 50 -8.95 15.57 4.01
N GLU A 51 -8.73 14.36 4.53
CA GLU A 51 -9.24 13.88 5.81
C GLU A 51 -8.15 13.11 6.56
N THR A 52 -8.24 13.04 7.89
CA THR A 52 -7.31 12.30 8.75
C THR A 52 -8.04 11.38 9.71
N PHE A 53 -7.39 10.29 10.09
CA PHE A 53 -7.94 9.31 11.02
C PHE A 53 -6.83 8.63 11.84
N VAL A 54 -7.26 7.80 12.80
CA VAL A 54 -6.39 6.88 13.54
C VAL A 54 -7.02 5.50 13.47
N THR A 55 -6.22 4.47 13.21
CA THR A 55 -6.72 3.09 13.17
C THR A 55 -7.17 2.64 14.56
N ASP A 56 -8.23 1.84 14.60
CA ASP A 56 -8.74 1.28 15.85
C ASP A 56 -7.82 0.17 16.41
N SER A 57 -8.25 -0.45 17.53
CA SER A 57 -7.50 -1.55 18.17
C SER A 57 -7.40 -2.83 17.33
N TYR A 58 -8.05 -2.90 16.19
CA TYR A 58 -8.03 -4.01 15.24
C TYR A 58 -7.40 -3.64 13.89
N GLY A 59 -6.78 -2.45 13.80
CA GLY A 59 -6.19 -1.95 12.58
C GLY A 59 -7.18 -1.41 11.54
N ARG A 60 -8.45 -1.18 11.92
CA ARG A 60 -9.51 -0.72 11.02
C ARG A 60 -9.54 0.79 10.94
N TYR A 61 -9.96 1.29 9.78
CA TYR A 61 -10.27 2.70 9.60
C TYR A 61 -11.56 2.88 8.79
N GLU A 62 -12.19 4.04 8.95
CA GLU A 62 -13.36 4.46 8.20
C GLU A 62 -13.35 5.97 8.02
N ILE A 63 -13.59 6.42 6.80
CA ILE A 63 -13.64 7.84 6.40
C ILE A 63 -14.97 8.10 5.71
N TYR A 64 -15.63 9.18 6.10
CA TYR A 64 -16.85 9.68 5.45
C TYR A 64 -16.51 10.96 4.71
N THR A 65 -16.64 10.96 3.40
CA THR A 65 -16.37 12.14 2.59
C THR A 65 -17.41 12.30 1.49
N PRO A 66 -17.84 13.55 1.16
CA PRO A 66 -18.67 13.77 0.00
C PRO A 66 -17.98 13.26 -1.27
N ILE A 67 -18.72 12.55 -2.12
CA ILE A 67 -18.15 12.00 -3.36
C ILE A 67 -17.57 13.10 -4.25
N GLU A 68 -18.18 14.29 -4.23
CA GLU A 68 -17.70 15.46 -5.00
C GLU A 68 -16.31 15.94 -4.59
N ASP A 69 -15.95 15.76 -3.30
CA ASP A 69 -14.68 16.18 -2.73
C ASP A 69 -13.56 15.16 -2.97
N LEU A 70 -13.89 13.93 -3.41
CA LEU A 70 -12.88 12.94 -3.77
C LEU A 70 -12.14 13.34 -5.04
N PRO A 71 -10.80 13.28 -5.08
CA PRO A 71 -10.02 13.36 -6.31
C PRO A 71 -10.32 12.20 -7.27
N ASP A 72 -10.03 12.36 -8.57
CA ASP A 72 -10.23 11.29 -9.56
C ASP A 72 -9.46 10.02 -9.19
N VAL A 73 -8.25 10.18 -8.67
CA VAL A 73 -7.48 9.14 -7.99
C VAL A 73 -7.06 9.66 -6.62
N TYR A 74 -7.39 8.92 -5.58
CA TYR A 74 -7.04 9.24 -4.21
C TYR A 74 -6.21 8.13 -3.57
N THR A 75 -5.46 8.49 -2.54
CA THR A 75 -4.58 7.60 -1.81
C THR A 75 -4.90 7.66 -0.32
N ILE A 76 -5.02 6.51 0.31
CA ILE A 76 -4.96 6.39 1.76
C ILE A 76 -3.50 6.15 2.13
N LYS A 77 -2.99 6.98 3.04
CA LYS A 77 -1.61 6.94 3.51
C LYS A 77 -1.58 6.78 5.02
N ILE A 78 -0.81 5.79 5.48
CA ILE A 78 -0.57 5.50 6.89
C ILE A 78 0.89 5.86 7.21
N SER A 79 1.08 6.75 8.15
CA SER A 79 2.42 7.14 8.61
C SER A 79 3.05 6.05 9.48
N PRO A 80 4.39 5.93 9.49
CA PRO A 80 5.10 5.07 10.43
C PRO A 80 4.63 5.33 11.87
N GLY A 81 4.51 4.26 12.64
CA GLY A 81 3.96 4.27 14.01
C GLY A 81 2.75 3.35 14.11
N GLY A 82 2.05 3.42 15.24
CA GLY A 82 1.08 2.38 15.57
C GLY A 82 1.78 1.08 15.99
N THR A 83 1.00 0.06 16.29
CA THR A 83 1.50 -1.22 16.78
C THR A 83 0.91 -2.36 15.98
N ASP A 84 1.74 -3.20 15.40
CA ASP A 84 1.32 -4.49 14.88
C ASP A 84 0.83 -5.36 16.05
N ILE A 85 -0.45 -5.71 16.04
CA ILE A 85 -1.05 -6.47 17.13
C ILE A 85 -0.60 -7.93 17.18
N THR A 86 0.04 -8.44 16.13
CA THR A 86 0.54 -9.81 16.05
C THR A 86 1.93 -9.93 16.67
N THR A 87 2.83 -9.01 16.35
CA THR A 87 4.22 -9.01 16.83
C THR A 87 4.42 -8.13 18.08
N GLY A 88 3.59 -7.12 18.24
CA GLY A 88 3.74 -6.08 19.28
C GLY A 88 4.78 -5.01 18.91
N GLU A 89 5.32 -5.04 17.70
CA GLU A 89 6.29 -4.07 17.21
C GLU A 89 5.64 -2.85 16.57
N ALA A 90 6.37 -1.74 16.53
CA ALA A 90 5.92 -0.56 15.82
C ALA A 90 6.14 -0.71 14.31
N MET A 91 5.16 -0.30 13.51
CA MET A 91 5.29 -0.19 12.05
C MET A 91 6.34 0.88 11.71
N THR A 92 7.32 0.53 10.87
CA THR A 92 8.49 1.37 10.57
C THR A 92 8.46 2.02 9.19
N ILE A 93 7.57 1.56 8.30
CA ILE A 93 7.42 2.07 6.93
C ILE A 93 6.10 2.80 6.75
N GLU A 94 6.01 3.66 5.74
CA GLU A 94 4.75 4.21 5.28
C GLU A 94 3.99 3.15 4.48
N LEU A 95 2.71 2.96 4.77
CA LEU A 95 1.83 2.09 3.98
C LEU A 95 0.79 2.90 3.23
N THR A 96 0.51 2.50 2.00
CA THR A 96 -0.42 3.22 1.13
C THR A 96 -1.29 2.27 0.30
N ASN A 97 -2.48 2.75 -0.07
CA ASN A 97 -3.30 2.16 -1.13
C ASN A 97 -4.03 3.28 -1.87
N SER A 98 -4.22 3.11 -3.18
CA SER A 98 -4.86 4.09 -4.04
C SER A 98 -6.09 3.50 -4.72
N SER A 99 -7.13 4.33 -4.89
CA SER A 99 -8.36 3.98 -5.60
C SER A 99 -8.88 5.15 -6.41
N SER A 100 -9.95 4.93 -7.17
CA SER A 100 -10.57 5.92 -8.03
C SER A 100 -11.92 6.41 -7.50
N LYS A 101 -12.21 7.68 -7.78
CA LYS A 101 -13.53 8.26 -7.52
C LYS A 101 -14.66 7.49 -8.22
N ILE A 102 -14.36 6.85 -9.36
CA ILE A 102 -15.35 6.05 -10.11
C ILE A 102 -15.86 4.89 -9.28
N GLU A 103 -14.98 4.18 -8.57
CA GLU A 103 -15.38 3.06 -7.68
C GLU A 103 -16.28 3.55 -6.54
N ALA A 104 -15.92 4.67 -5.90
CA ALA A 104 -16.74 5.27 -4.87
C ALA A 104 -18.13 5.70 -5.38
N GLN A 105 -18.22 6.22 -6.62
CA GLN A 105 -19.48 6.61 -7.24
C GLN A 105 -20.39 5.41 -7.55
N GLN A 106 -19.82 4.27 -7.90
CA GLN A 106 -20.59 3.08 -8.27
C GLN A 106 -21.16 2.34 -7.07
N SER A 107 -20.44 2.29 -5.96
CA SER A 107 -20.81 1.48 -4.80
C SER A 107 -21.28 2.28 -3.59
N GLY A 108 -20.97 3.58 -3.51
CA GLY A 108 -21.18 4.40 -2.32
C GLY A 108 -20.27 4.03 -1.14
N SER A 109 -19.50 2.98 -1.27
CA SER A 109 -18.50 2.54 -0.29
C SER A 109 -17.35 1.84 -1.00
N THR A 110 -16.12 2.17 -0.63
CA THR A 110 -14.90 1.54 -1.17
C THR A 110 -14.14 0.90 -0.01
N THR A 111 -13.86 -0.40 -0.12
CA THR A 111 -12.99 -1.09 0.83
C THR A 111 -11.56 -1.09 0.28
N LEU A 112 -10.64 -0.47 1.01
CA LEU A 112 -9.21 -0.40 0.68
C LEU A 112 -8.40 -0.99 1.82
N ASN A 113 -7.97 -2.23 1.69
CA ASN A 113 -6.99 -2.81 2.59
C ASN A 113 -5.61 -2.25 2.25
N ILE A 114 -4.86 -1.84 3.25
CA ILE A 114 -3.56 -1.18 3.10
C ILE A 114 -2.48 -2.14 3.54
N THR A 115 -1.64 -2.54 2.60
CA THR A 115 -0.63 -3.59 2.76
C THR A 115 0.72 -3.16 2.19
N PRO A 116 1.82 -3.85 2.49
CA PRO A 116 3.08 -3.64 1.79
C PRO A 116 2.97 -3.78 0.26
N ILE A 117 2.13 -4.70 -0.26
CA ILE A 117 1.96 -4.87 -1.71
C ILE A 117 1.21 -3.69 -2.33
N THR A 118 0.11 -3.22 -1.71
CA THR A 118 -0.62 -2.05 -2.21
C THR A 118 0.23 -0.78 -2.17
N SER A 119 1.16 -0.71 -1.22
CA SER A 119 2.14 0.38 -1.16
C SER A 119 3.08 0.38 -2.38
N LEU A 120 3.46 -0.80 -2.89
CA LEU A 120 4.23 -0.90 -4.14
C LEU A 120 3.41 -0.44 -5.35
N VAL A 121 2.10 -0.71 -5.40
CA VAL A 121 1.21 -0.16 -6.46
C VAL A 121 1.25 1.37 -6.45
N THR A 122 1.07 1.99 -5.27
CA THR A 122 1.12 3.45 -5.14
C THR A 122 2.50 4.01 -5.50
N LYS A 123 3.58 3.31 -5.15
CA LYS A 123 4.95 3.70 -5.55
C LYS A 123 5.16 3.63 -7.06
N VAL A 124 4.65 2.62 -7.77
CA VAL A 124 4.65 2.56 -9.24
C VAL A 124 3.86 3.74 -9.81
N LEU A 125 2.67 3.97 -9.29
CA LEU A 125 1.77 5.04 -9.72
C LEU A 125 2.41 6.42 -9.62
N THR A 126 3.08 6.72 -8.51
CA THR A 126 3.74 8.02 -8.28
C THR A 126 5.01 8.23 -9.12
N LYS A 127 5.52 7.21 -9.82
CA LYS A 127 6.59 7.36 -10.82
C LYS A 127 6.06 7.86 -12.18
N THR A 128 4.75 7.91 -12.37
CA THR A 128 4.13 8.45 -13.59
C THR A 128 4.39 9.96 -13.71
N SER A 129 4.74 10.41 -14.90
CA SER A 129 4.98 11.83 -15.16
C SER A 129 3.67 12.58 -15.46
N GLY A 130 3.50 13.76 -14.88
CA GLY A 130 2.32 14.60 -15.08
C GLY A 130 1.21 14.31 -14.09
N THR A 131 -0.03 14.69 -14.44
CA THR A 131 -1.21 14.44 -13.60
C THR A 131 -1.62 12.98 -13.70
N ILE A 132 -1.69 12.32 -12.57
CA ILE A 132 -2.05 10.90 -12.45
C ILE A 132 -3.55 10.72 -12.71
N SER A 133 -3.88 9.73 -13.53
CA SER A 133 -5.24 9.38 -13.94
C SER A 133 -5.63 7.97 -13.48
N THR A 134 -6.92 7.63 -13.61
CA THR A 134 -7.42 6.27 -13.34
C THR A 134 -6.76 5.21 -14.24
N SER A 135 -6.39 5.55 -15.49
CA SER A 135 -5.67 4.62 -16.36
C SER A 135 -4.24 4.34 -15.88
N ASP A 136 -3.59 5.31 -15.23
CA ASP A 136 -2.27 5.12 -14.64
C ASP A 136 -2.36 4.20 -13.41
N LEU A 137 -3.43 4.35 -12.60
CA LEU A 137 -3.70 3.44 -11.49
C LEU A 137 -3.86 2.00 -11.98
N GLN A 138 -4.69 1.76 -13.00
CA GLN A 138 -4.88 0.42 -13.57
C GLN A 138 -3.57 -0.15 -14.15
N SER A 139 -2.77 0.68 -14.79
CA SER A 139 -1.45 0.29 -15.30
C SER A 139 -0.52 -0.11 -14.15
N SER A 140 -0.52 0.62 -13.04
CA SER A 140 0.30 0.33 -11.86
C SER A 140 -0.12 -0.97 -11.17
N ILE A 141 -1.43 -1.22 -11.05
CA ILE A 141 -1.98 -2.49 -10.57
C ILE A 141 -1.50 -3.64 -11.48
N SER A 142 -1.59 -3.47 -12.80
CA SER A 142 -1.13 -4.47 -13.77
C SER A 142 0.37 -4.78 -13.66
N VAL A 143 1.22 -3.78 -13.41
CA VAL A 143 2.66 -3.98 -13.18
C VAL A 143 2.89 -4.91 -12.00
N ILE A 144 2.26 -4.64 -10.86
CA ILE A 144 2.45 -5.41 -9.63
C ILE A 144 1.88 -6.82 -9.76
N THR A 145 0.64 -6.95 -10.26
CA THR A 145 -0.01 -8.25 -10.40
C THR A 145 0.71 -9.16 -11.37
N THR A 146 1.19 -8.61 -12.50
CA THR A 146 1.96 -9.37 -13.49
C THR A 146 3.33 -9.77 -12.93
N ALA A 147 4.08 -8.83 -12.36
CA ALA A 147 5.44 -9.09 -11.90
C ALA A 147 5.51 -10.07 -10.72
N PHE A 148 4.50 -10.09 -9.85
CA PHE A 148 4.42 -11.06 -8.75
C PHE A 148 3.54 -12.29 -9.05
N ASN A 149 2.93 -12.34 -10.23
CA ASN A 149 2.00 -13.40 -10.62
C ASN A 149 0.86 -13.62 -9.60
N ILE A 150 0.22 -12.52 -9.20
CA ILE A 150 -0.95 -12.47 -8.32
C ILE A 150 -2.14 -11.86 -9.06
N THR A 151 -3.33 -11.91 -8.49
CA THR A 151 -4.55 -11.32 -9.06
C THR A 151 -4.86 -9.96 -8.43
N GLU A 152 -5.74 -9.17 -9.05
CA GLU A 152 -6.26 -7.93 -8.45
C GLU A 152 -7.02 -8.23 -7.14
N ASP A 153 -7.79 -9.31 -7.11
CA ASP A 153 -8.46 -9.84 -5.91
C ASP A 153 -7.48 -10.00 -4.72
N ASP A 154 -6.25 -10.46 -5.00
CA ASP A 154 -5.21 -10.63 -3.97
C ASP A 154 -4.72 -9.30 -3.38
N LEU A 155 -4.90 -8.18 -4.08
CA LEU A 155 -4.57 -6.85 -3.57
C LEU A 155 -5.68 -6.27 -2.69
N GLU A 156 -6.94 -6.58 -2.99
CA GLU A 156 -8.13 -5.99 -2.38
C GLU A 156 -8.52 -6.69 -1.07
N LYS A 157 -8.25 -7.99 -0.98
CA LYS A 157 -8.71 -8.83 0.12
C LYS A 157 -7.84 -8.74 1.37
N ASP A 158 -8.46 -9.02 2.51
CA ASP A 158 -7.75 -9.24 3.75
C ASP A 158 -7.11 -10.63 3.73
N PHE A 159 -5.82 -10.70 3.42
CA PHE A 159 -5.11 -11.97 3.27
C PHE A 159 -4.93 -12.73 4.60
N ILE A 160 -5.05 -12.05 5.75
CA ILE A 160 -5.01 -12.68 7.07
C ILE A 160 -6.35 -13.36 7.34
N GLU A 161 -7.47 -12.64 7.17
CA GLU A 161 -8.81 -13.17 7.39
C GLU A 161 -9.11 -14.34 6.41
N GLU A 162 -8.72 -14.21 5.15
CA GLU A 162 -8.89 -15.24 4.13
C GLU A 162 -7.87 -16.37 4.21
N SER A 163 -6.85 -16.26 5.07
CA SER A 163 -5.74 -17.22 5.17
C SER A 163 -5.05 -17.47 3.82
N ASN A 164 -4.84 -16.41 3.02
CA ASN A 164 -4.19 -16.49 1.72
C ASN A 164 -2.66 -16.63 1.88
N ALA A 165 -2.20 -17.86 1.89
CA ALA A 165 -0.78 -18.20 2.11
C ALA A 165 0.16 -17.58 1.06
N ASN A 166 -0.28 -17.41 -0.19
CA ASN A 166 0.56 -16.82 -1.24
C ASN A 166 0.80 -15.33 -1.01
N VAL A 167 -0.25 -14.59 -0.66
CA VAL A 167 -0.15 -13.16 -0.36
C VAL A 167 0.62 -12.95 0.95
N THR A 168 0.33 -13.74 1.98
CA THR A 168 1.08 -13.73 3.25
C THR A 168 2.57 -13.90 3.02
N LYS A 169 2.96 -14.95 2.27
CA LYS A 169 4.33 -15.20 1.87
C LYS A 169 4.97 -13.97 1.22
N LEU A 170 4.30 -13.41 0.21
CA LEU A 170 4.82 -12.30 -0.56
C LEU A 170 5.00 -11.04 0.29
N VAL A 171 4.02 -10.68 1.11
CA VAL A 171 4.11 -9.56 2.07
C VAL A 171 5.31 -9.73 2.98
N THR A 172 5.44 -10.92 3.61
CA THR A 172 6.55 -11.23 4.52
C THR A 172 7.90 -11.19 3.82
N GLN A 173 7.99 -11.67 2.57
CA GLN A 173 9.22 -11.59 1.78
C GLN A 173 9.61 -10.16 1.41
N ILE A 174 8.65 -9.30 1.04
CA ILE A 174 8.88 -7.87 0.75
C ILE A 174 9.44 -7.18 2.00
N GLU A 175 8.76 -7.38 3.13
CA GLU A 175 9.13 -6.76 4.40
C GLU A 175 10.52 -7.23 4.87
N THR A 176 10.74 -8.55 4.87
CA THR A 176 12.03 -9.16 5.25
C THR A 176 13.15 -8.70 4.34
N THR A 177 12.92 -8.61 3.03
CA THR A 177 13.91 -8.10 2.08
C THR A 177 14.26 -6.66 2.40
N SER A 178 13.26 -5.79 2.62
CA SER A 178 13.51 -4.38 2.92
C SER A 178 14.27 -4.19 4.24
N LYS A 179 13.90 -4.89 5.30
CA LYS A 179 14.57 -4.86 6.61
C LYS A 179 16.01 -5.39 6.52
N SER A 180 16.20 -6.55 5.87
CA SER A 180 17.49 -7.22 5.76
C SER A 180 18.50 -6.41 4.93
N LEU A 181 18.08 -5.84 3.80
CA LEU A 181 18.93 -5.00 2.96
C LEU A 181 19.31 -3.71 3.69
N THR A 182 18.36 -3.05 4.34
CA THR A 182 18.62 -1.84 5.14
C THR A 182 19.64 -2.12 6.25
N ALA A 183 19.49 -3.21 6.98
CA ALA A 183 20.37 -3.57 8.08
C ALA A 183 21.77 -4.00 7.60
N ALA A 184 21.86 -4.75 6.51
CA ALA A 184 23.12 -5.31 6.02
C ALA A 184 24.00 -4.30 5.29
N ILE A 185 23.40 -3.30 4.62
CA ILE A 185 24.15 -2.25 3.92
C ILE A 185 24.73 -1.23 4.91
N ASP A 186 24.06 -1.01 6.05
CA ASP A 186 24.51 -0.15 7.15
C ASP A 186 24.97 1.26 6.69
N ASP A 187 24.20 1.87 5.78
CA ASP A 187 24.41 3.24 5.31
C ASP A 187 23.15 4.07 5.63
N SER A 188 23.32 5.22 6.27
CA SER A 188 22.21 6.09 6.67
C SER A 188 21.34 6.60 5.52
N ASN A 189 21.82 6.52 4.28
CA ASN A 189 21.07 6.86 3.08
C ASN A 189 20.25 5.67 2.55
N VAL A 190 20.42 4.47 3.10
CA VAL A 190 19.69 3.28 2.72
C VAL A 190 18.63 2.98 3.78
N THR A 191 17.46 3.56 3.60
CA THR A 191 16.28 3.30 4.43
C THR A 191 15.43 2.19 3.82
N GLN A 192 14.48 1.64 4.59
CA GLN A 192 13.52 0.68 4.05
C GLN A 192 12.73 1.26 2.86
N GLU A 193 12.42 2.56 2.88
CA GLU A 193 11.76 3.24 1.74
C GLU A 193 12.62 3.21 0.47
N VAL A 194 13.92 3.46 0.58
CA VAL A 194 14.87 3.36 -0.54
C VAL A 194 14.91 1.93 -1.10
N VAL A 195 14.90 0.93 -0.23
CA VAL A 195 14.86 -0.47 -0.66
C VAL A 195 13.54 -0.81 -1.36
N LEU A 196 12.40 -0.34 -0.82
CA LEU A 196 11.09 -0.53 -1.47
C LEU A 196 11.03 0.15 -2.85
N ASP A 197 11.62 1.35 -3.00
CA ASP A 197 11.72 2.02 -4.29
C ASP A 197 12.59 1.24 -5.29
N SER A 198 13.64 0.57 -4.81
CA SER A 198 14.48 -0.29 -5.63
C SER A 198 13.78 -1.61 -6.03
N ILE A 199 12.96 -2.18 -5.13
CA ILE A 199 12.06 -3.29 -5.46
C ILE A 199 11.10 -2.87 -6.57
N VAL A 200 10.49 -1.69 -6.46
CA VAL A 200 9.58 -1.15 -7.50
C VAL A 200 10.27 -1.00 -8.85
N ASN A 201 11.51 -0.53 -8.87
CA ASN A 201 12.26 -0.40 -10.13
C ASN A 201 12.54 -1.78 -10.78
N GLU A 202 12.90 -2.79 -9.98
CA GLU A 202 13.03 -4.17 -10.48
C GLU A 202 11.69 -4.72 -11.00
N LEU A 203 10.57 -4.46 -10.29
CA LEU A 203 9.23 -4.87 -10.74
C LEU A 203 8.85 -4.25 -12.08
N ILE A 204 9.11 -2.95 -12.27
CA ILE A 204 8.85 -2.25 -13.54
C ILE A 204 9.73 -2.82 -14.66
N GLU A 205 11.01 -3.07 -14.41
CA GLU A 205 11.93 -3.63 -15.39
C GLU A 205 11.49 -5.04 -15.82
N LYS A 206 11.18 -5.90 -14.86
CA LYS A 206 10.72 -7.26 -15.12
C LYS A 206 9.38 -7.28 -15.86
N ASN A 207 8.43 -6.44 -15.47
CA ASN A 207 7.16 -6.32 -16.18
C ASN A 207 7.35 -5.90 -17.65
N ASN A 208 8.26 -4.95 -17.93
CA ASN A 208 8.57 -4.53 -19.30
C ASN A 208 9.15 -5.67 -20.16
N ASN A 209 9.78 -6.65 -19.53
CA ASN A 209 10.35 -7.83 -20.18
C ASN A 209 9.41 -9.04 -20.17
N ASN A 210 8.19 -8.92 -19.61
CA ASN A 210 7.24 -10.01 -19.34
C ASN A 210 7.86 -11.12 -18.46
N GLU A 211 8.66 -10.73 -17.48
CA GLU A 211 9.27 -11.61 -16.49
C GLU A 211 8.63 -11.39 -15.12
N VAL A 212 8.71 -12.39 -14.25
CA VAL A 212 8.26 -12.31 -12.86
C VAL A 212 9.43 -12.01 -11.92
N VAL A 213 9.11 -11.36 -10.80
CA VAL A 213 10.05 -11.17 -9.69
C VAL A 213 9.84 -12.26 -8.65
N ASP A 214 10.90 -12.98 -8.37
CA ASP A 214 10.97 -13.97 -7.32
C ASP A 214 12.00 -13.52 -6.28
N LEU A 215 11.53 -13.19 -5.08
CA LEU A 215 12.38 -12.71 -3.98
C LEU A 215 13.20 -13.84 -3.31
N THR A 216 13.05 -15.10 -3.76
CA THR A 216 13.95 -16.19 -3.44
C THR A 216 15.07 -16.36 -4.44
N ASN A 217 15.05 -15.59 -5.54
CA ASN A 217 16.05 -15.67 -6.60
C ASN A 217 17.19 -14.66 -6.37
N SER A 218 18.41 -15.17 -6.20
CA SER A 218 19.61 -14.36 -5.97
C SER A 218 19.85 -13.29 -7.04
N SER A 219 19.47 -13.53 -8.30
CA SER A 219 19.63 -12.53 -9.37
C SER A 219 18.72 -11.34 -9.16
N ASN A 220 17.43 -11.56 -8.80
CA ASN A 220 16.50 -10.48 -8.52
C ASN A 220 16.94 -9.67 -7.29
N ILE A 221 17.39 -10.34 -6.23
CA ILE A 221 17.93 -9.68 -5.03
C ILE A 221 19.17 -8.84 -5.40
N THR A 222 20.09 -9.39 -6.20
CA THR A 222 21.29 -8.66 -6.66
C THR A 222 20.92 -7.42 -7.49
N ASN A 223 19.89 -7.53 -8.34
CA ASN A 223 19.40 -6.39 -9.12
C ASN A 223 18.84 -5.29 -8.21
N ILE A 224 18.03 -5.66 -7.20
CA ILE A 224 17.53 -4.70 -6.20
C ILE A 224 18.68 -3.99 -5.49
N ILE A 225 19.72 -4.71 -5.05
CA ILE A 225 20.91 -4.10 -4.41
C ILE A 225 21.63 -3.18 -5.39
N THR A 226 21.73 -3.55 -6.65
CA THR A 226 22.38 -2.71 -7.68
C THR A 226 21.54 -1.45 -7.94
N GLN A 227 20.22 -1.55 -7.91
CA GLN A 227 19.33 -0.41 -8.08
C GLN A 227 19.47 0.60 -6.93
N ILE A 228 19.72 0.15 -5.69
CA ILE A 228 20.02 1.05 -4.55
C ILE A 228 21.23 1.95 -4.87
N GLU A 229 22.29 1.40 -5.46
CA GLU A 229 23.48 2.19 -5.84
C GLU A 229 23.22 3.13 -7.03
N ILE A 230 22.37 2.71 -7.97
CA ILE A 230 22.00 3.53 -9.14
C ILE A 230 21.18 4.74 -8.70
N ASP A 231 20.17 4.51 -7.85
CA ASP A 231 19.25 5.55 -7.38
C ASP A 231 19.94 6.47 -6.34
N ASN A 232 20.95 5.96 -5.65
CA ASN A 232 21.65 6.68 -4.61
C ASN A 232 23.18 6.62 -4.84
N THR A 233 23.67 7.48 -5.72
CA THR A 233 25.07 7.49 -6.16
C THR A 233 26.12 7.78 -5.05
N SER A 234 25.66 8.17 -3.86
CA SER A 234 26.51 8.30 -2.67
C SER A 234 26.76 6.98 -1.94
N VAL A 235 25.90 5.96 -2.20
CA VAL A 235 25.99 4.63 -1.60
C VAL A 235 26.92 3.76 -2.44
N ILE A 236 27.91 3.16 -1.82
CA ILE A 236 28.85 2.22 -2.44
C ILE A 236 28.83 0.93 -1.63
N ILE A 237 28.29 -0.12 -2.21
CA ILE A 237 28.18 -1.43 -1.56
C ILE A 237 29.29 -2.35 -2.06
N SER A 238 30.17 -2.80 -1.15
CA SER A 238 31.25 -3.70 -1.55
C SER A 238 30.73 -5.04 -2.05
N ASP A 239 31.47 -5.69 -2.95
CA ASP A 239 31.09 -6.98 -3.53
C ASP A 239 30.83 -8.06 -2.46
N ASN A 240 31.60 -8.04 -1.37
CA ASN A 240 31.41 -8.96 -0.25
C ASN A 240 30.08 -8.72 0.47
N VAL A 241 29.70 -7.45 0.69
CA VAL A 241 28.41 -7.10 1.29
C VAL A 241 27.28 -7.52 0.34
N LYS A 242 27.38 -7.19 -0.95
CA LYS A 242 26.38 -7.62 -1.96
C LYS A 242 26.17 -9.13 -1.92
N LEU A 243 27.27 -9.91 -2.02
CA LEU A 243 27.17 -11.36 -2.05
C LEU A 243 26.58 -11.93 -0.76
N ASN A 244 27.08 -11.51 0.40
CA ASN A 244 26.62 -12.05 1.69
C ASN A 244 25.16 -11.67 1.96
N THR A 245 24.78 -10.45 1.62
CA THR A 245 23.40 -9.96 1.81
C THR A 245 22.45 -10.67 0.86
N THR A 246 22.84 -10.85 -0.41
CA THR A 246 22.05 -11.63 -1.37
C THR A 246 21.78 -13.05 -0.87
N LEU A 247 22.81 -13.75 -0.40
CA LEU A 247 22.66 -15.12 0.13
C LEU A 247 21.77 -15.16 1.38
N LEU A 248 21.93 -14.20 2.28
CA LEU A 248 21.09 -14.11 3.49
C LEU A 248 19.61 -13.91 3.13
N VAL A 249 19.30 -12.96 2.26
CA VAL A 249 17.92 -12.65 1.85
C VAL A 249 17.31 -13.82 1.10
N GLU A 250 18.07 -14.46 0.19
CA GLU A 250 17.65 -15.68 -0.52
C GLU A 250 17.29 -16.79 0.45
N GLU A 251 18.16 -17.07 1.44
CA GLU A 251 17.94 -18.13 2.44
C GLU A 251 16.69 -17.87 3.28
N VAL A 252 16.53 -16.64 3.79
CA VAL A 252 15.39 -16.28 4.63
C VAL A 252 14.09 -16.30 3.83
N ASN A 253 14.07 -15.76 2.63
CA ASN A 253 12.88 -15.75 1.78
C ASN A 253 12.49 -17.17 1.32
N THR A 254 13.47 -18.04 1.05
CA THR A 254 13.22 -19.46 0.77
C THR A 254 12.59 -20.13 1.98
N LYS A 255 13.04 -19.80 3.19
CA LYS A 255 12.47 -20.36 4.42
C LYS A 255 11.02 -19.90 4.64
N ILE A 256 10.72 -18.63 4.37
CA ILE A 256 9.35 -18.09 4.40
C ILE A 256 8.46 -18.87 3.42
N GLU A 257 8.95 -19.13 2.21
CA GLU A 257 8.22 -19.90 1.21
C GLU A 257 7.94 -21.35 1.66
N GLU A 258 8.94 -22.05 2.20
CA GLU A 258 8.77 -23.40 2.75
C GLU A 258 7.70 -23.46 3.84
N ILE A 259 7.67 -22.45 4.74
CA ILE A 259 6.69 -22.39 5.82
C ILE A 259 5.29 -22.09 5.27
N ALA A 260 5.18 -21.16 4.33
CA ALA A 260 3.89 -20.81 3.72
C ALA A 260 3.27 -21.98 2.91
N GLN A 261 4.10 -22.89 2.40
CA GLN A 261 3.65 -24.10 1.70
C GLN A 261 3.26 -25.25 2.65
N ASP A 262 3.63 -25.19 3.93
CA ASP A 262 3.27 -26.22 4.92
C ASP A 262 1.83 -26.00 5.42
N SER A 263 0.91 -26.86 5.01
CA SER A 263 -0.51 -26.81 5.40
C SER A 263 -0.78 -26.92 6.91
N ASN A 264 0.24 -27.25 7.72
CA ASN A 264 0.15 -27.29 9.18
C ASN A 264 0.57 -25.95 9.83
N LYS A 265 1.00 -24.98 9.03
CA LYS A 265 1.44 -23.67 9.48
C LYS A 265 0.36 -22.60 9.30
N THR A 266 0.43 -21.59 10.13
CA THR A 266 -0.49 -20.45 10.14
C THR A 266 0.22 -19.18 9.68
N PHE A 267 -0.56 -18.12 9.44
CA PHE A 267 -0.02 -16.78 9.20
C PHE A 267 1.03 -16.37 10.24
N THR A 268 0.75 -16.58 11.53
CA THR A 268 1.68 -16.27 12.62
C THR A 268 3.00 -17.02 12.49
N ASP A 269 2.97 -18.29 12.05
CA ASP A 269 4.20 -19.05 11.83
C ASP A 269 5.06 -18.48 10.70
N VAL A 270 4.45 -17.83 9.71
CA VAL A 270 5.17 -17.20 8.59
C VAL A 270 5.85 -15.91 9.03
N ILE A 271 5.14 -15.03 9.75
CA ILE A 271 5.63 -13.69 10.09
C ILE A 271 6.55 -13.65 11.32
N THR A 272 6.63 -14.71 12.12
CA THR A 272 7.47 -14.75 13.33
C THR A 272 8.83 -15.44 13.11
N GLN A 273 9.27 -15.63 11.86
CA GLN A 273 10.58 -16.18 11.51
C GLN A 273 11.63 -15.10 11.41
#